data_d4b7c8f3fbca31de1d1576a3040ed140
#
_entry.id   d4b7c8f3fbca31de1d1576a3040ed140
#
_cell.length_a   1.000
_cell.length_b   1.000
_cell.length_c   1.000
_cell.angle_alpha   90.00
_cell.angle_beta   90.00
_cell.angle_gamma   90.00
#
_symmetry.space_group_name_H-M   'P 1'
#
loop_
_entity.id
_entity.type
_entity.pdbx_description
1 polymer ?
#
loop_
_entity_poly.entity_id
_entity_poly.type
_entity_poly.pdbx_seq_one_letter_code
_entity_poly.pdbx_strand_id
1 'polypeptide(L)'
;MAGLSLGQRDLAATRKRLGQWFEHKFGERADIGEMRPANRAAGWSSESLLFSAATHRGTTEFVVRIPPTGGGIYADYDLAGQTRTQQLLHDYGIATPSPIYYEPDSSWLGSSFLVMPRIVGHTPSDTSYAVRGWLHGAGVDVQRRVHDSFLDTLVALQRVPIDKAPWLGRPNGVGNDGELAWWREYIEWGTDKQVPPFMTEAFDWLYRHQPSEPTELTVCWGDARLSNTIFDDTGEIVGVLDWEQACLCPAETDFAWWLATRRQTMEVNGIDADPELPGFDSREQVIRRYEEMIGRPLHALRWYEVFAMVRMGCCILRCSAR
;
A
#
# COMPACT_ATOMS: atom_id res chain seq x y z
N MET A 1 21.19 8.02 4.40
CA MET A 1 20.79 6.75 3.78
C MET A 1 20.89 6.93 2.28
N ALA A 2 21.79 6.20 1.62
CA ALA A 2 21.90 6.21 0.16
C ALA A 2 20.60 5.59 -0.38
N GLY A 3 19.83 6.38 -1.14
CA GLY A 3 18.62 5.88 -1.78
C GLY A 3 18.96 4.71 -2.71
N LEU A 4 18.06 3.74 -2.77
CA LEU A 4 18.09 2.70 -3.81
C LEU A 4 18.29 3.40 -5.16
N SER A 5 19.45 3.20 -5.76
CA SER A 5 19.71 3.61 -7.13
C SER A 5 18.89 2.68 -8.02
N LEU A 6 17.61 3.00 -8.20
CA LEU A 6 16.86 2.52 -9.36
C LEU A 6 17.67 2.98 -10.56
N GLY A 7 18.16 2.04 -11.38
CA GLY A 7 18.99 2.37 -12.53
C GLY A 7 18.35 3.53 -13.29
N GLN A 8 19.13 4.52 -13.68
CA GLN A 8 18.59 5.68 -14.38
C GLN A 8 17.94 5.21 -15.68
N ARG A 9 16.60 5.11 -15.66
CA ARG A 9 15.83 4.78 -16.85
C ARG A 9 15.99 5.90 -17.88
N ASP A 10 16.24 5.55 -19.11
CA ASP A 10 16.16 6.49 -20.23
C ASP A 10 14.69 6.90 -20.44
N LEU A 11 14.32 8.06 -19.90
CA LEU A 11 12.96 8.59 -20.00
C LEU A 11 12.56 8.92 -21.43
N ALA A 12 13.48 9.32 -22.29
CA ALA A 12 13.20 9.61 -23.70
C ALA A 12 12.86 8.33 -24.46
N ALA A 13 13.64 7.26 -24.26
CA ALA A 13 13.34 5.96 -24.84
C ALA A 13 12.05 5.36 -24.27
N THR A 14 11.80 5.49 -22.98
CA THR A 14 10.57 5.05 -22.30
C THR A 14 9.35 5.76 -22.86
N ARG A 15 9.41 7.09 -23.00
CA ARG A 15 8.36 7.92 -23.61
C ARG A 15 7.99 7.42 -25.01
N LYS A 16 9.01 7.19 -25.88
CA LYS A 16 8.78 6.70 -27.23
C LYS A 16 8.09 5.34 -27.24
N ARG A 17 8.54 4.41 -26.39
CA ARG A 17 7.95 3.07 -26.29
C ARG A 17 6.54 3.07 -25.73
N LEU A 18 6.25 3.94 -24.77
CA LEU A 18 4.89 4.13 -24.28
C LEU A 18 3.95 4.66 -25.37
N GLY A 19 4.38 5.58 -26.23
CA GLY A 19 3.58 6.02 -27.38
C GLY A 19 3.24 4.86 -28.32
N GLN A 20 4.20 4.01 -28.61
CA GLN A 20 4.00 2.80 -29.42
C GLN A 20 3.08 1.79 -28.73
N TRP A 21 3.22 1.63 -27.41
CA TRP A 21 2.35 0.76 -26.60
C TRP A 21 0.91 1.27 -26.60
N PHE A 22 0.68 2.58 -26.47
CA PHE A 22 -0.66 3.18 -26.55
C PHE A 22 -1.32 2.89 -27.91
N GLU A 23 -0.59 3.08 -29.00
CA GLU A 23 -1.09 2.78 -30.35
C GLU A 23 -1.43 1.29 -30.49
N HIS A 24 -0.57 0.40 -29.98
CA HIS A 24 -0.83 -1.05 -29.97
C HIS A 24 -2.04 -1.43 -29.11
N LYS A 25 -2.14 -0.86 -27.90
CA LYS A 25 -3.16 -1.23 -26.91
C LYS A 25 -4.55 -0.70 -27.24
N PHE A 26 -4.63 0.53 -27.75
CA PHE A 26 -5.89 1.24 -27.95
C PHE A 26 -6.25 1.48 -29.42
N GLY A 27 -5.38 1.10 -30.36
CA GLY A 27 -5.58 1.35 -31.79
C GLY A 27 -5.53 2.83 -32.15
N GLU A 28 -5.03 3.67 -31.26
CA GLU A 28 -5.02 5.12 -31.38
C GLU A 28 -3.65 5.68 -31.00
N ARG A 29 -3.09 6.50 -31.88
CA ARG A 29 -1.82 7.18 -31.60
C ARG A 29 -2.00 8.24 -30.52
N ALA A 30 -1.13 8.20 -29.51
CA ALA A 30 -1.07 9.20 -28.45
C ALA A 30 0.28 9.94 -28.49
N ASP A 31 0.24 11.26 -28.33
CA ASP A 31 1.45 12.03 -28.03
C ASP A 31 1.69 11.99 -26.51
N ILE A 32 2.79 11.34 -26.14
CA ILE A 32 3.18 11.20 -24.75
C ILE A 32 3.97 12.43 -24.32
N GLY A 33 3.47 13.12 -23.30
CA GLY A 33 4.11 14.29 -22.72
C GLY A 33 5.40 13.99 -21.98
N GLU A 34 5.96 15.00 -21.32
CA GLU A 34 7.16 14.84 -20.51
C GLU A 34 6.91 13.86 -19.34
N MET A 35 7.84 12.93 -19.15
CA MET A 35 7.78 11.97 -18.07
C MET A 35 8.54 12.47 -16.85
N ARG A 36 7.95 12.31 -15.67
CA ARG A 36 8.57 12.70 -14.39
C ARG A 36 8.25 11.70 -13.30
N PRO A 37 9.14 11.50 -12.30
CA PRO A 37 8.81 10.69 -11.13
C PRO A 37 7.52 11.16 -10.45
N ALA A 38 6.68 10.23 -10.05
CA ALA A 38 5.41 10.53 -9.39
C ALA A 38 5.62 11.19 -8.02
N ASN A 39 6.66 10.77 -7.30
CA ASN A 39 7.12 11.38 -6.06
C ASN A 39 8.63 11.13 -5.89
N ARG A 40 9.36 12.02 -5.23
CA ARG A 40 10.78 11.80 -4.89
C ARG A 40 10.97 10.73 -3.80
N ALA A 41 9.94 10.46 -3.01
CA ALA A 41 9.91 9.44 -1.97
C ALA A 41 9.08 8.20 -2.36
N ALA A 42 8.47 8.20 -3.56
CA ALA A 42 7.62 7.11 -4.01
C ALA A 42 8.44 5.93 -4.49
N GLY A 43 8.13 4.78 -3.94
CA GLY A 43 8.47 3.51 -4.53
C GLY A 43 9.78 2.91 -4.10
N TRP A 44 9.79 2.38 -2.88
CA TRP A 44 10.80 1.39 -2.50
C TRP A 44 10.61 0.10 -3.31
N SER A 45 9.40 -0.14 -3.80
CA SER A 45 9.02 -1.35 -4.53
C SER A 45 9.01 -1.20 -6.05
N SER A 46 8.55 -0.07 -6.59
CA SER A 46 8.36 0.12 -8.04
C SER A 46 8.70 1.55 -8.47
N GLU A 47 9.21 1.70 -9.68
CA GLU A 47 9.37 3.02 -10.31
C GLU A 47 8.00 3.51 -10.78
N SER A 48 7.55 4.66 -10.27
CA SER A 48 6.31 5.29 -10.67
C SER A 48 6.58 6.58 -11.42
N LEU A 49 6.14 6.66 -12.68
CA LEU A 49 6.35 7.82 -13.54
C LEU A 49 5.00 8.42 -13.97
N LEU A 50 4.87 9.73 -13.81
CA LEU A 50 3.76 10.52 -14.31
C LEU A 50 4.03 10.92 -15.75
N PHE A 51 2.98 10.88 -16.58
CA PHE A 51 2.99 11.38 -17.96
C PHE A 51 1.59 11.75 -18.41
N SER A 52 1.50 12.58 -19.45
CA SER A 52 0.25 12.83 -20.15
C SER A 52 0.21 12.09 -21.47
N ALA A 53 -0.97 11.67 -21.91
CA ALA A 53 -1.22 11.12 -23.23
C ALA A 53 -2.28 11.99 -23.93
N ALA A 54 -1.89 12.66 -25.00
CA ALA A 54 -2.78 13.48 -25.82
C ALA A 54 -3.23 12.67 -27.04
N THR A 55 -4.55 12.52 -27.19
CA THR A 55 -5.21 11.87 -28.31
C THR A 55 -6.21 12.81 -28.97
N HIS A 56 -6.91 12.38 -30.00
CA HIS A 56 -8.01 13.17 -30.60
C HIS A 56 -9.17 13.44 -29.62
N ARG A 57 -9.25 12.67 -28.51
CA ARG A 57 -10.29 12.81 -27.48
C ARG A 57 -9.90 13.77 -26.36
N GLY A 58 -8.67 14.27 -26.37
CA GLY A 58 -8.13 15.16 -25.35
C GLY A 58 -6.88 14.63 -24.69
N THR A 59 -6.46 15.30 -23.62
CA THR A 59 -5.27 14.94 -22.86
C THR A 59 -5.67 14.35 -21.51
N THR A 60 -5.12 13.18 -21.19
CA THR A 60 -5.30 12.50 -19.90
C THR A 60 -3.95 12.30 -19.23
N GLU A 61 -3.89 12.51 -17.93
CA GLU A 61 -2.70 12.21 -17.12
C GLU A 61 -2.74 10.77 -16.60
N PHE A 62 -1.59 10.10 -16.67
CA PHE A 62 -1.42 8.72 -16.26
C PHE A 62 -0.22 8.54 -15.32
N VAL A 63 -0.23 7.43 -14.61
CA VAL A 63 0.92 6.87 -13.89
C VAL A 63 1.27 5.54 -14.55
N VAL A 64 2.55 5.33 -14.86
CA VAL A 64 3.07 4.00 -15.15
C VAL A 64 3.87 3.51 -13.95
N ARG A 65 3.57 2.29 -13.45
CA ARG A 65 4.33 1.59 -12.40
C ARG A 65 5.11 0.45 -13.03
N ILE A 66 6.42 0.46 -12.84
CA ILE A 66 7.36 -0.49 -13.42
C ILE A 66 8.17 -1.12 -12.28
N PRO A 67 8.08 -2.44 -12.05
CA PRO A 67 8.94 -3.11 -11.08
C PRO A 67 10.42 -2.93 -11.42
N PRO A 68 11.31 -2.90 -10.41
CA PRO A 68 12.74 -2.79 -10.66
C PRO A 68 13.28 -4.02 -11.35
N THR A 69 14.18 -3.81 -12.31
CA THR A 69 14.96 -4.90 -12.92
C THR A 69 16.18 -5.18 -12.04
N GLY A 70 16.29 -6.36 -11.47
CA GLY A 70 17.47 -6.75 -10.69
C GLY A 70 17.35 -6.58 -9.18
N GLY A 71 16.20 -6.89 -8.65
CA GLY A 71 15.97 -7.01 -7.23
C GLY A 71 15.26 -5.79 -6.62
N GLY A 72 14.05 -5.96 -6.23
CA GLY A 72 13.23 -5.00 -5.52
C GLY A 72 13.15 -5.28 -4.02
N ILE A 73 12.19 -4.65 -3.38
CA ILE A 73 11.81 -4.96 -2.00
C ILE A 73 11.14 -6.35 -1.91
N TYR A 74 10.54 -6.83 -3.00
CA TYR A 74 9.97 -8.16 -3.12
C TYR A 74 10.76 -9.03 -4.09
N ALA A 75 10.73 -10.35 -3.87
CA ALA A 75 11.33 -11.33 -4.78
C ALA A 75 10.58 -11.41 -6.10
N ASP A 76 9.27 -11.25 -6.04
CA ASP A 76 8.36 -11.24 -7.19
C ASP A 76 7.30 -10.15 -7.03
N TYR A 77 6.81 -9.64 -8.16
CA TYR A 77 5.80 -8.58 -8.25
C TYR A 77 4.60 -9.09 -9.04
N ASP A 78 3.59 -9.62 -8.36
CA ASP A 78 2.34 -10.07 -8.99
C ASP A 78 1.49 -8.88 -9.47
N LEU A 79 1.91 -8.24 -10.57
CA LEU A 79 1.16 -7.14 -11.16
C LEU A 79 -0.22 -7.56 -11.70
N ALA A 80 -0.34 -8.83 -12.14
CA ALA A 80 -1.63 -9.37 -12.59
C ALA A 80 -2.62 -9.48 -11.41
N GLY A 81 -2.15 -9.99 -10.26
CA GLY A 81 -2.94 -10.04 -9.02
C GLY A 81 -3.31 -8.65 -8.51
N GLN A 82 -2.35 -7.70 -8.49
CA GLN A 82 -2.62 -6.31 -8.13
C GLN A 82 -3.68 -5.67 -9.04
N THR A 83 -3.64 -5.94 -10.34
CA THR A 83 -4.65 -5.44 -11.29
C THR A 83 -6.03 -6.00 -10.96
N ARG A 84 -6.13 -7.33 -10.78
CA ARG A 84 -7.40 -7.99 -10.42
C ARG A 84 -7.94 -7.47 -9.10
N THR A 85 -7.07 -7.26 -8.12
CA THR A 85 -7.44 -6.72 -6.80
C THR A 85 -8.03 -5.32 -6.95
N GLN A 86 -7.35 -4.41 -7.64
CA GLN A 86 -7.83 -3.04 -7.80
C GLN A 86 -9.15 -2.97 -8.59
N GLN A 87 -9.31 -3.80 -9.63
CA GLN A 87 -10.57 -3.89 -10.39
C GLN A 87 -11.71 -4.40 -9.50
N LEU A 88 -11.49 -5.48 -8.76
CA LEU A 88 -12.48 -6.01 -7.81
C LEU A 88 -12.88 -4.96 -6.78
N LEU A 89 -11.91 -4.32 -6.15
CA LEU A 89 -12.17 -3.32 -5.11
C LEU A 89 -12.92 -2.10 -5.67
N HIS A 90 -12.61 -1.68 -6.88
CA HIS A 90 -13.34 -0.62 -7.57
C HIS A 90 -14.82 -0.98 -7.74
N ASP A 91 -15.11 -2.22 -8.14
CA ASP A 91 -16.49 -2.72 -8.32
C ASP A 91 -17.28 -2.76 -7.00
N TYR A 92 -16.58 -2.84 -5.86
CA TYR A 92 -17.15 -2.75 -4.51
C TYR A 92 -17.10 -1.34 -3.90
N GLY A 93 -16.80 -0.32 -4.70
CA GLY A 93 -16.86 1.08 -4.30
C GLY A 93 -15.63 1.60 -3.55
N ILE A 94 -14.53 0.82 -3.49
CA ILE A 94 -13.26 1.31 -2.98
C ILE A 94 -12.62 2.22 -4.05
N ALA A 95 -12.16 3.39 -3.64
CA ALA A 95 -11.59 4.41 -4.53
C ALA A 95 -10.20 3.99 -5.06
N THR A 96 -10.13 2.95 -5.89
CA THR A 96 -8.90 2.55 -6.59
C THR A 96 -8.77 3.24 -7.94
N PRO A 97 -7.55 3.46 -8.46
CA PRO A 97 -7.37 3.96 -9.83
C PRO A 97 -8.08 3.06 -10.84
N SER A 98 -8.95 3.63 -11.67
CA SER A 98 -9.69 2.89 -12.70
C SER A 98 -9.86 3.75 -13.96
N PRO A 99 -9.72 3.18 -15.17
CA PRO A 99 -9.29 1.80 -15.44
C PRO A 99 -7.80 1.56 -15.20
N ILE A 100 -7.43 0.33 -14.85
CA ILE A 100 -6.03 -0.09 -14.72
C ILE A 100 -5.67 -1.04 -15.86
N TYR A 101 -4.52 -0.82 -16.49
CA TYR A 101 -4.04 -1.59 -17.63
C TYR A 101 -2.76 -2.32 -17.23
N TYR A 102 -2.82 -3.65 -17.22
CA TYR A 102 -1.66 -4.51 -17.06
C TYR A 102 -1.05 -4.87 -18.42
N GLU A 103 0.27 -4.75 -18.52
CA GLU A 103 1.05 -5.20 -19.66
C GLU A 103 2.08 -6.25 -19.22
N PRO A 104 1.90 -7.53 -19.61
CA PRO A 104 2.82 -8.61 -19.26
C PRO A 104 4.09 -8.62 -20.12
N ASP A 105 4.04 -8.06 -21.34
CA ASP A 105 5.16 -8.10 -22.27
C ASP A 105 6.27 -7.14 -21.86
N SER A 106 7.34 -7.71 -21.30
CA SER A 106 8.52 -6.97 -20.88
C SER A 106 9.31 -6.32 -22.01
N SER A 107 9.06 -6.69 -23.28
CA SER A 107 9.77 -6.11 -24.43
C SER A 107 9.50 -4.60 -24.59
N TRP A 108 8.37 -4.11 -24.07
CA TRP A 108 8.02 -2.71 -24.12
C TRP A 108 8.92 -1.83 -23.25
N LEU A 109 9.02 -2.14 -21.95
CA LEU A 109 9.70 -1.28 -20.98
C LEU A 109 10.81 -1.99 -20.18
N GLY A 110 11.18 -3.21 -20.57
CA GLY A 110 12.19 -4.03 -19.88
C GLY A 110 11.65 -4.84 -18.71
N SER A 111 10.38 -4.65 -18.35
CA SER A 111 9.63 -5.38 -17.34
C SER A 111 8.15 -5.30 -17.67
N SER A 112 7.32 -6.21 -17.12
CA SER A 112 5.87 -6.00 -17.07
C SER A 112 5.54 -4.71 -16.32
N PHE A 113 4.40 -4.08 -16.59
CA PHE A 113 4.06 -2.80 -15.97
C PHE A 113 2.54 -2.58 -15.86
N LEU A 114 2.18 -1.59 -15.05
CA LEU A 114 0.81 -1.10 -14.91
C LEU A 114 0.71 0.34 -15.43
N VAL A 115 -0.38 0.65 -16.12
CA VAL A 115 -0.76 2.03 -16.47
C VAL A 115 -2.13 2.31 -15.90
N MET A 116 -2.29 3.44 -15.23
CA MET A 116 -3.55 3.86 -14.61
C MET A 116 -3.73 5.38 -14.69
N PRO A 117 -4.95 5.91 -14.68
CA PRO A 117 -5.19 7.35 -14.60
C PRO A 117 -4.52 7.93 -13.34
N ARG A 118 -3.98 9.14 -13.47
CA ARG A 118 -3.52 9.89 -12.31
C ARG A 118 -4.71 10.39 -11.51
N ILE A 119 -4.72 10.10 -10.22
CA ILE A 119 -5.63 10.73 -9.26
C ILE A 119 -4.95 11.98 -8.71
N VAL A 120 -5.67 13.09 -8.68
CA VAL A 120 -5.20 14.38 -8.15
C VAL A 120 -5.70 14.54 -6.72
N GLY A 121 -4.83 14.95 -5.82
CA GLY A 121 -5.15 15.16 -4.42
C GLY A 121 -3.91 15.20 -3.54
N HIS A 122 -4.10 15.06 -2.24
CA HIS A 122 -3.07 15.14 -1.22
C HIS A 122 -2.73 13.76 -0.67
N THR A 123 -1.45 13.46 -0.60
CA THR A 123 -0.94 12.23 0.03
C THR A 123 -0.14 12.62 1.27
N PRO A 124 -0.63 12.31 2.49
CA PRO A 124 0.12 12.55 3.72
C PRO A 124 1.41 11.73 3.76
N SER A 125 2.46 12.27 4.38
CA SER A 125 3.72 11.54 4.57
C SER A 125 3.73 10.84 5.92
N ASP A 126 3.90 9.52 5.97
CA ASP A 126 3.92 8.73 7.21
C ASP A 126 4.90 9.24 8.27
N THR A 127 6.00 9.82 7.85
CA THR A 127 7.03 10.28 8.79
C THR A 127 6.83 11.72 9.25
N SER A 128 5.84 12.46 8.71
CA SER A 128 5.75 13.90 9.01
C SER A 128 4.36 14.51 8.95
N TYR A 129 3.31 13.75 8.64
CA TYR A 129 1.96 14.32 8.48
C TYR A 129 1.45 15.03 9.74
N ALA A 130 1.92 14.63 10.92
CA ALA A 130 1.52 15.20 12.19
C ALA A 130 2.27 16.49 12.57
N VAL A 131 3.38 16.83 11.90
CA VAL A 131 4.22 17.99 12.23
C VAL A 131 4.39 18.96 11.08
N ARG A 132 4.06 18.56 9.85
CA ARG A 132 4.18 19.43 8.65
C ARG A 132 3.39 18.86 7.47
N GLY A 133 3.24 19.65 6.42
CA GLY A 133 2.56 19.28 5.19
C GLY A 133 1.07 19.61 5.22
N TRP A 134 0.36 19.18 4.18
CA TRP A 134 -1.04 19.51 3.99
C TRP A 134 -1.92 19.14 5.20
N LEU A 135 -1.84 17.89 5.67
CA LEU A 135 -2.70 17.39 6.75
C LEU A 135 -2.46 18.10 8.09
N HIS A 136 -1.18 18.38 8.43
CA HIS A 136 -0.85 19.17 9.61
C HIS A 136 -1.44 20.58 9.55
N GLY A 137 -1.35 21.22 8.37
CA GLY A 137 -1.86 22.57 8.15
C GLY A 137 -3.37 22.67 7.93
N ALA A 138 -4.06 21.53 7.78
CA ALA A 138 -5.49 21.48 7.56
C ALA A 138 -6.27 21.83 8.83
N GLY A 139 -7.49 22.37 8.65
CA GLY A 139 -8.41 22.60 9.77
C GLY A 139 -8.86 21.28 10.43
N VAL A 140 -9.29 21.38 11.69
CA VAL A 140 -9.72 20.22 12.50
C VAL A 140 -10.80 19.39 11.80
N ASP A 141 -11.72 20.03 11.09
CA ASP A 141 -12.80 19.34 10.37
C ASP A 141 -12.26 18.49 9.21
N VAL A 142 -11.28 19.02 8.47
CA VAL A 142 -10.60 18.27 7.39
C VAL A 142 -9.78 17.11 7.98
N GLN A 143 -9.05 17.34 9.08
CA GLN A 143 -8.33 16.27 9.78
C GLN A 143 -9.30 15.17 10.25
N ARG A 144 -10.45 15.56 10.80
CA ARG A 144 -11.52 14.62 11.19
C ARG A 144 -12.01 13.82 9.99
N ARG A 145 -12.27 14.48 8.87
CA ARG A 145 -12.74 13.81 7.68
C ARG A 145 -11.71 12.83 7.10
N VAL A 146 -10.43 13.18 7.10
CA VAL A 146 -9.34 12.26 6.73
C VAL A 146 -9.36 11.01 7.60
N HIS A 147 -9.45 11.18 8.91
CA HIS A 147 -9.52 10.08 9.87
C HIS A 147 -10.73 9.18 9.64
N ASP A 148 -11.91 9.79 9.45
CA ASP A 148 -13.18 9.09 9.24
C ASP A 148 -13.18 8.32 7.92
N SER A 149 -12.78 8.96 6.83
CA SER A 149 -12.72 8.36 5.50
C SER A 149 -11.73 7.19 5.44
N PHE A 150 -10.64 7.25 6.21
CA PHE A 150 -9.70 6.14 6.32
C PHE A 150 -10.34 4.93 7.04
N LEU A 151 -11.01 5.14 8.17
CA LEU A 151 -11.74 4.07 8.88
C LEU A 151 -12.85 3.47 8.03
N ASP A 152 -13.63 4.32 7.35
CA ASP A 152 -14.69 3.89 6.43
C ASP A 152 -14.12 2.96 5.34
N THR A 153 -12.94 3.27 4.83
CA THR A 153 -12.24 2.42 3.85
C THR A 153 -11.86 1.06 4.43
N LEU A 154 -11.30 1.00 5.64
CA LEU A 154 -10.98 -0.27 6.30
C LEU A 154 -12.22 -1.14 6.53
N VAL A 155 -13.33 -0.52 6.91
CA VAL A 155 -14.62 -1.23 7.09
C VAL A 155 -15.20 -1.67 5.74
N ALA A 156 -15.06 -0.86 4.70
CA ALA A 156 -15.56 -1.21 3.36
C ALA A 156 -14.85 -2.43 2.78
N LEU A 157 -13.56 -2.62 3.05
CA LEU A 157 -12.79 -3.79 2.62
C LEU A 157 -13.39 -5.11 3.16
N GLN A 158 -13.95 -5.10 4.38
CA GLN A 158 -14.55 -6.29 4.98
C GLN A 158 -15.85 -6.73 4.28
N ARG A 159 -16.45 -5.87 3.47
CA ARG A 159 -17.67 -6.19 2.69
C ARG A 159 -17.35 -6.88 1.36
N VAL A 160 -16.07 -6.94 0.98
CA VAL A 160 -15.65 -7.62 -0.25
C VAL A 160 -15.62 -9.14 0.01
N PRO A 161 -16.41 -9.96 -0.70
CA PRO A 161 -16.44 -11.38 -0.47
C PRO A 161 -15.09 -12.03 -0.80
N ILE A 162 -14.54 -12.79 0.13
CA ILE A 162 -13.20 -13.40 -0.01
C ILE A 162 -13.14 -14.45 -1.14
N ASP A 163 -14.25 -15.09 -1.47
CA ASP A 163 -14.36 -16.02 -2.58
C ASP A 163 -14.18 -15.36 -3.96
N LYS A 164 -14.32 -14.03 -4.03
CA LYS A 164 -14.05 -13.23 -5.21
C LYS A 164 -12.57 -12.85 -5.37
N ALA A 165 -11.75 -13.09 -4.34
CA ALA A 165 -10.34 -12.74 -4.32
C ALA A 165 -9.40 -13.93 -3.97
N PRO A 166 -9.58 -15.13 -4.56
CA PRO A 166 -8.79 -16.32 -4.17
C PRO A 166 -7.30 -16.17 -4.44
N TRP A 167 -6.88 -15.28 -5.35
CA TRP A 167 -5.48 -14.98 -5.64
C TRP A 167 -4.76 -14.23 -4.52
N LEU A 168 -5.47 -13.72 -3.50
CA LEU A 168 -4.88 -13.06 -2.32
C LEU A 168 -4.45 -14.06 -1.25
N GLY A 169 -4.76 -15.36 -1.42
CA GLY A 169 -4.21 -16.41 -0.57
C GLY A 169 -2.71 -16.58 -0.80
N ARG A 170 -1.96 -16.81 0.29
CA ARG A 170 -0.52 -17.12 0.18
C ARG A 170 -0.33 -18.59 -0.24
N PRO A 171 0.83 -18.97 -0.80
CA PRO A 171 1.11 -20.37 -1.16
C PRO A 171 0.93 -21.35 0.01
N ASN A 172 1.22 -20.92 1.22
CA ASN A 172 1.14 -21.72 2.46
C ASN A 172 -0.22 -21.61 3.17
N GLY A 173 -1.23 -20.99 2.56
CA GLY A 173 -2.57 -20.86 3.12
C GLY A 173 -3.08 -19.44 3.21
N VAL A 174 -4.17 -19.25 3.96
CA VAL A 174 -4.80 -17.96 4.22
C VAL A 174 -4.78 -17.64 5.72
N GLY A 175 -5.07 -16.40 6.08
CA GLY A 175 -5.11 -15.98 7.47
C GLY A 175 -3.73 -15.91 8.11
N ASN A 176 -3.69 -16.00 9.43
CA ASN A 176 -2.47 -15.81 10.20
C ASN A 176 -1.37 -16.82 9.85
N ASP A 177 -1.72 -18.09 9.63
CA ASP A 177 -0.74 -19.12 9.28
C ASP A 177 -0.05 -18.83 7.95
N GLY A 178 -0.85 -18.52 6.92
CA GLY A 178 -0.31 -18.18 5.60
C GLY A 178 0.57 -16.94 5.62
N GLU A 179 0.14 -15.90 6.32
CA GLU A 179 0.92 -14.66 6.43
C GLU A 179 2.20 -14.83 7.26
N LEU A 180 2.16 -15.54 8.40
CA LEU A 180 3.36 -15.80 9.18
C LEU A 180 4.40 -16.59 8.38
N ALA A 181 3.98 -17.63 7.68
CA ALA A 181 4.86 -18.42 6.83
C ALA A 181 5.47 -17.56 5.72
N TRP A 182 4.66 -16.75 5.03
CA TRP A 182 5.12 -15.87 3.95
C TRP A 182 6.13 -14.83 4.44
N TRP A 183 5.86 -14.17 5.59
CA TRP A 183 6.77 -13.17 6.13
C TRP A 183 8.06 -13.78 6.69
N ARG A 184 8.00 -15.03 7.16
CA ARG A 184 9.19 -15.78 7.56
C ARG A 184 10.09 -16.08 6.35
N GLU A 185 9.52 -16.57 5.26
CA GLU A 185 10.24 -16.78 4.00
C GLU A 185 10.78 -15.46 3.43
N TYR A 186 9.97 -14.38 3.51
CA TYR A 186 10.38 -13.05 3.07
C TYR A 186 11.64 -12.55 3.78
N ILE A 187 11.70 -12.65 5.11
CA ILE A 187 12.88 -12.15 5.85
C ILE A 187 14.10 -13.02 5.58
N GLU A 188 13.96 -14.34 5.44
CA GLU A 188 15.05 -15.23 5.08
C GLU A 188 15.62 -14.87 3.69
N TRP A 189 14.75 -14.66 2.72
CA TRP A 189 15.17 -14.16 1.41
C TRP A 189 15.76 -12.75 1.49
N GLY A 190 15.10 -11.85 2.21
CA GLY A 190 15.44 -10.44 2.30
C GLY A 190 16.79 -10.14 2.94
N THR A 191 17.28 -11.06 3.78
CA THR A 191 18.56 -10.96 4.51
C THR A 191 19.61 -11.99 4.05
N ASP A 192 19.41 -12.63 2.89
CA ASP A 192 20.24 -13.72 2.40
C ASP A 192 20.46 -14.80 3.48
N LYS A 193 19.39 -15.18 4.18
CA LYS A 193 19.34 -16.14 5.30
C LYS A 193 20.11 -15.69 6.57
N GLN A 194 20.52 -14.45 6.64
CA GLN A 194 21.18 -13.87 7.84
C GLN A 194 20.15 -13.15 8.71
N VAL A 195 19.10 -13.85 9.11
CA VAL A 195 18.02 -13.29 9.93
C VAL A 195 18.57 -12.90 11.30
N PRO A 196 18.42 -11.64 11.75
CA PRO A 196 18.86 -11.23 13.09
C PRO A 196 18.15 -12.04 14.19
N PRO A 197 18.86 -12.40 15.29
CA PRO A 197 18.27 -13.21 16.37
C PRO A 197 16.96 -12.66 16.93
N PHE A 198 16.86 -11.34 17.12
CA PHE A 198 15.65 -10.71 17.64
C PHE A 198 14.43 -10.90 16.72
N MET A 199 14.64 -10.97 15.39
CA MET A 199 13.56 -11.26 14.44
C MET A 199 13.11 -12.72 14.55
N THR A 200 14.06 -13.64 14.70
CA THR A 200 13.75 -15.06 14.95
C THR A 200 12.91 -15.21 16.21
N GLU A 201 13.34 -14.59 17.33
CA GLU A 201 12.61 -14.59 18.59
C GLU A 201 11.19 -13.99 18.46
N ALA A 202 11.05 -12.92 17.69
CA ALA A 202 9.76 -12.28 17.44
C ALA A 202 8.81 -13.20 16.65
N PHE A 203 9.29 -13.88 15.60
CA PHE A 203 8.49 -14.88 14.88
C PHE A 203 8.12 -16.07 15.79
N ASP A 204 9.06 -16.57 16.59
CA ASP A 204 8.80 -17.67 17.52
C ASP A 204 7.75 -17.28 18.57
N TRP A 205 7.75 -16.02 19.00
CA TRP A 205 6.72 -15.49 19.88
C TRP A 205 5.36 -15.44 19.18
N LEU A 206 5.30 -14.94 17.93
CA LEU A 206 4.07 -14.88 17.15
C LEU A 206 3.46 -16.27 16.93
N TYR A 207 4.25 -17.27 16.59
CA TYR A 207 3.77 -18.65 16.44
C TYR A 207 3.24 -19.24 17.75
N ARG A 208 3.92 -19.00 18.87
CA ARG A 208 3.49 -19.53 20.18
C ARG A 208 2.26 -18.86 20.75
N HIS A 209 1.99 -17.60 20.39
CA HIS A 209 0.89 -16.82 20.95
C HIS A 209 -0.17 -16.47 19.89
N GLN A 210 -0.19 -17.21 18.80
CA GLN A 210 -1.18 -17.01 17.76
C GLN A 210 -2.59 -17.17 18.32
N PRO A 211 -3.54 -16.28 17.94
CA PRO A 211 -4.93 -16.40 18.37
C PRO A 211 -5.51 -17.77 18.04
N SER A 212 -6.08 -18.42 19.02
CA SER A 212 -6.63 -19.80 18.89
C SER A 212 -8.06 -19.82 18.35
N GLU A 213 -8.77 -18.72 18.43
CA GLU A 213 -10.15 -18.64 17.92
C GLU A 213 -10.15 -18.28 16.44
N PRO A 214 -10.99 -18.94 15.62
CA PRO A 214 -11.13 -18.59 14.23
C PRO A 214 -11.72 -17.17 14.14
N THR A 215 -10.96 -16.25 13.57
CA THR A 215 -11.44 -14.91 13.24
C THR A 215 -11.87 -14.92 11.78
N GLU A 216 -12.97 -14.25 11.47
CA GLU A 216 -13.45 -14.13 10.10
C GLU A 216 -12.40 -13.49 9.21
N LEU A 217 -12.12 -14.12 8.06
CA LEU A 217 -11.19 -13.59 7.08
C LEU A 217 -11.88 -12.51 6.25
N THR A 218 -11.14 -11.48 5.95
CA THR A 218 -11.55 -10.39 5.06
C THR A 218 -10.49 -10.16 3.99
N VAL A 219 -10.81 -9.36 2.99
CA VAL A 219 -9.79 -8.79 2.12
C VAL A 219 -9.08 -7.70 2.91
N CYS A 220 -7.79 -7.90 3.14
CA CYS A 220 -6.91 -6.92 3.77
C CYS A 220 -6.08 -6.19 2.71
N TRP A 221 -5.88 -4.90 2.93
CA TRP A 221 -4.99 -4.07 2.12
C TRP A 221 -3.51 -4.46 2.30
N GLY A 222 -3.17 -4.83 3.53
CA GLY A 222 -1.82 -5.26 3.90
C GLY A 222 -0.87 -4.11 4.21
N ASP A 223 -0.95 -2.97 3.54
CA ASP A 223 -0.16 -1.77 3.82
C ASP A 223 -1.06 -0.55 4.06
N ALA A 224 -2.03 -0.71 4.98
CA ALA A 224 -3.04 0.27 5.35
C ALA A 224 -2.43 1.46 6.10
N ARG A 225 -2.07 2.53 5.38
CA ARG A 225 -1.46 3.74 5.94
C ARG A 225 -1.81 4.99 5.12
N LEU A 226 -1.73 6.15 5.76
CA LEU A 226 -2.14 7.41 5.15
C LEU A 226 -1.32 7.77 3.89
N SER A 227 -0.05 7.38 3.81
CA SER A 227 0.77 7.65 2.63
C SER A 227 0.39 6.84 1.40
N ASN A 228 -0.43 5.81 1.57
CA ASN A 228 -0.98 5.00 0.47
C ASN A 228 -2.40 5.44 0.09
N THR A 229 -2.86 6.61 0.57
CA THR A 229 -4.14 7.23 0.20
C THR A 229 -3.94 8.58 -0.47
N ILE A 230 -4.89 8.94 -1.31
CA ILE A 230 -5.02 10.28 -1.90
C ILE A 230 -6.33 10.86 -1.40
N PHE A 231 -6.24 12.04 -0.79
CA PHE A 231 -7.39 12.78 -0.28
C PHE A 231 -7.67 14.01 -1.14
N ASP A 232 -8.92 14.39 -1.28
CA ASP A 232 -9.29 15.69 -1.81
C ASP A 232 -9.12 16.82 -0.77
N ASP A 233 -9.44 18.05 -1.14
CA ASP A 233 -9.34 19.23 -0.27
C ASP A 233 -10.27 19.16 0.95
N THR A 234 -11.29 18.31 0.94
CA THR A 234 -12.24 18.11 2.05
C THR A 234 -11.83 17.04 3.04
N GLY A 235 -10.83 16.23 2.68
CA GLY A 235 -10.37 15.09 3.47
C GLY A 235 -11.03 13.76 3.11
N GLU A 236 -11.78 13.70 1.99
CA GLU A 236 -12.30 12.44 1.45
C GLU A 236 -11.23 11.66 0.72
N ILE A 237 -11.22 10.34 0.88
CA ILE A 237 -10.37 9.46 0.08
C ILE A 237 -10.90 9.41 -1.36
N VAL A 238 -10.05 9.84 -2.30
CA VAL A 238 -10.27 9.75 -3.75
C VAL A 238 -9.36 8.72 -4.42
N GLY A 239 -8.40 8.17 -3.68
CA GLY A 239 -7.51 7.12 -4.18
C GLY A 239 -6.92 6.26 -3.08
N VAL A 240 -7.02 4.93 -3.23
CA VAL A 240 -6.38 3.93 -2.38
C VAL A 240 -5.37 3.16 -3.22
N LEU A 241 -4.12 3.18 -2.80
CA LEU A 241 -2.96 2.74 -3.57
C LEU A 241 -2.23 1.59 -2.87
N ASP A 242 -1.30 0.98 -3.60
CA ASP A 242 -0.29 0.05 -3.09
C ASP A 242 -0.84 -1.25 -2.48
N TRP A 243 -1.34 -2.10 -3.38
CA TRP A 243 -1.96 -3.39 -3.06
C TRP A 243 -0.98 -4.58 -3.14
N GLU A 244 0.33 -4.34 -3.06
CA GLU A 244 1.37 -5.38 -3.18
C GLU A 244 1.36 -6.35 -1.99
N GLN A 245 0.90 -5.91 -0.82
CA GLN A 245 0.80 -6.72 0.39
C GLN A 245 -0.63 -7.22 0.64
N ALA A 246 -1.57 -6.98 -0.27
CA ALA A 246 -2.94 -7.42 -0.08
C ALA A 246 -3.02 -8.93 0.18
N CYS A 247 -3.90 -9.31 1.10
CA CYS A 247 -4.02 -10.69 1.57
C CYS A 247 -5.42 -11.01 2.09
N LEU A 248 -5.66 -12.28 2.40
CA LEU A 248 -6.85 -12.75 3.11
C LEU A 248 -6.51 -13.01 4.57
N CYS A 249 -6.86 -12.07 5.44
CA CYS A 249 -6.55 -12.10 6.86
C CYS A 249 -7.71 -11.53 7.68
N PRO A 250 -7.72 -11.70 9.02
CA PRO A 250 -8.63 -10.96 9.89
C PRO A 250 -8.45 -9.44 9.78
N ALA A 251 -9.54 -8.70 9.91
CA ALA A 251 -9.56 -7.24 9.81
C ALA A 251 -8.60 -6.53 10.77
N GLU A 252 -8.29 -7.17 11.89
CA GLU A 252 -7.29 -6.73 12.87
C GLU A 252 -5.92 -6.50 12.23
N THR A 253 -5.60 -7.20 11.15
CA THR A 253 -4.31 -7.09 10.43
C THR A 253 -4.07 -5.67 9.90
N ASP A 254 -5.03 -5.12 9.19
CA ASP A 254 -4.93 -3.76 8.65
C ASP A 254 -5.08 -2.69 9.73
N PHE A 255 -6.00 -2.90 10.67
CA PHE A 255 -6.20 -1.95 11.75
C PHE A 255 -4.96 -1.84 12.65
N ALA A 256 -4.34 -2.96 13.02
CA ALA A 256 -3.10 -2.97 13.78
C ALA A 256 -1.91 -2.36 13.01
N TRP A 257 -1.84 -2.60 11.70
CA TRP A 257 -0.82 -1.96 10.84
C TRP A 257 -0.96 -0.43 10.87
N TRP A 258 -2.18 0.07 10.74
CA TRP A 258 -2.43 1.50 10.82
C TRP A 258 -2.07 2.08 12.21
N LEU A 259 -2.44 1.42 13.30
CA LEU A 259 -2.03 1.83 14.65
C LEU A 259 -0.51 1.86 14.80
N ALA A 260 0.19 0.87 14.24
CA ALA A 260 1.65 0.81 14.28
C ALA A 260 2.30 1.95 13.50
N THR A 261 1.78 2.30 12.32
CA THR A 261 2.28 3.42 11.51
C THR A 261 2.01 4.79 12.16
N ARG A 262 0.86 4.98 12.79
CA ARG A 262 0.58 6.17 13.63
C ARG A 262 1.60 6.29 14.76
N ARG A 263 1.81 5.22 15.52
CA ARG A 263 2.77 5.18 16.59
C ARG A 263 4.18 5.50 16.10
N GLN A 264 4.61 4.94 14.97
CA GLN A 264 5.90 5.25 14.36
C GLN A 264 6.03 6.74 14.04
N THR A 265 4.97 7.37 13.48
CA THR A 265 4.94 8.82 13.21
C THR A 265 5.16 9.61 14.49
N MET A 266 4.48 9.25 15.58
CA MET A 266 4.62 9.93 16.87
C MET A 266 6.03 9.77 17.42
N GLU A 267 6.58 8.56 17.45
CA GLU A 267 7.92 8.26 17.97
C GLU A 267 9.03 8.99 17.18
N VAL A 268 8.98 8.97 15.84
CA VAL A 268 9.98 9.63 14.99
C VAL A 268 9.97 11.15 15.16
N ASN A 269 8.83 11.75 15.49
CA ASN A 269 8.69 13.20 15.66
C ASN A 269 8.68 13.65 17.13
N GLY A 270 8.86 12.75 18.09
CA GLY A 270 8.85 13.08 19.53
C GLY A 270 7.49 13.63 19.98
N ILE A 271 6.38 13.11 19.45
CA ILE A 271 5.02 13.52 19.81
C ILE A 271 4.54 12.64 20.96
N ASP A 272 4.31 13.25 22.12
CA ASP A 272 3.75 12.59 23.30
C ASP A 272 2.21 12.70 23.36
N ALA A 273 1.61 13.56 22.54
CA ALA A 273 0.17 13.77 22.52
C ALA A 273 -0.56 12.62 21.80
N ASP A 274 -1.64 12.13 22.41
CA ASP A 274 -2.58 11.19 21.79
C ASP A 274 -3.99 11.80 21.88
N PRO A 275 -4.59 12.22 20.75
CA PRO A 275 -4.13 11.98 19.36
C PRO A 275 -3.00 12.93 18.92
N GLU A 276 -2.30 12.49 17.87
CA GLU A 276 -1.21 13.23 17.23
C GLU A 276 -1.66 14.46 16.42
N LEU A 277 -2.94 14.53 16.07
CA LEU A 277 -3.61 15.66 15.42
C LEU A 277 -4.96 15.96 16.11
N PRO A 278 -5.36 17.22 16.23
CA PRO A 278 -6.61 17.60 16.93
C PRO A 278 -7.88 16.97 16.31
N GLY A 279 -7.88 16.70 15.00
CA GLY A 279 -9.00 16.08 14.31
C GLY A 279 -9.05 14.55 14.42
N PHE A 280 -8.00 13.91 14.93
CA PHE A 280 -7.95 12.45 15.04
C PHE A 280 -8.52 11.97 16.39
N ASP A 281 -8.90 10.71 16.45
CA ASP A 281 -9.23 10.03 17.68
C ASP A 281 -7.96 9.58 18.41
N SER A 282 -7.97 9.60 19.75
CA SER A 282 -6.93 8.93 20.53
C SER A 282 -6.94 7.42 20.27
N ARG A 283 -5.86 6.74 20.64
CA ARG A 283 -5.76 5.28 20.46
C ARG A 283 -6.99 4.55 21.07
N GLU A 284 -7.41 4.91 22.27
CA GLU A 284 -8.55 4.27 22.91
C GLU A 284 -9.88 4.59 22.23
N GLN A 285 -10.05 5.83 21.77
CA GLN A 285 -11.26 6.26 21.07
C GLN A 285 -11.40 5.54 19.73
N VAL A 286 -10.31 5.45 18.95
CA VAL A 286 -10.36 4.83 17.64
C VAL A 286 -10.58 3.32 17.71
N ILE A 287 -10.06 2.63 18.73
CA ILE A 287 -10.33 1.21 18.96
C ILE A 287 -11.84 1.02 19.19
N ARG A 288 -12.42 1.73 20.16
CA ARG A 288 -13.87 1.63 20.44
C ARG A 288 -14.72 1.93 19.21
N ARG A 289 -14.38 3.00 18.51
CA ARG A 289 -15.10 3.39 17.30
C ARG A 289 -15.02 2.33 16.20
N TYR A 290 -13.85 1.77 15.96
CA TYR A 290 -13.69 0.73 14.94
C TYR A 290 -14.47 -0.54 15.32
N GLU A 291 -14.48 -0.94 16.61
CA GLU A 291 -15.30 -2.05 17.12
C GLU A 291 -16.80 -1.79 16.91
N GLU A 292 -17.26 -0.58 17.15
CA GLU A 292 -18.65 -0.18 16.86
C GLU A 292 -18.97 -0.27 15.37
N MET A 293 -18.05 0.21 14.49
CA MET A 293 -18.24 0.20 13.04
C MET A 293 -18.29 -1.23 12.46
N ILE A 294 -17.49 -2.15 12.99
CA ILE A 294 -17.46 -3.55 12.54
C ILE A 294 -18.48 -4.43 13.29
N GLY A 295 -19.14 -3.92 14.34
CA GLY A 295 -20.18 -4.62 15.10
C GLY A 295 -19.67 -5.74 16.01
N ARG A 296 -18.36 -5.78 16.30
CA ARG A 296 -17.74 -6.77 17.19
C ARG A 296 -16.49 -6.22 17.88
N PRO A 297 -16.10 -6.77 19.03
CA PRO A 297 -14.80 -6.44 19.61
C PRO A 297 -13.64 -6.92 18.72
N LEU A 298 -12.52 -6.20 18.79
CA LEU A 298 -11.26 -6.65 18.18
C LEU A 298 -10.67 -7.80 18.99
N HIS A 299 -10.31 -8.86 18.29
CA HIS A 299 -9.74 -10.05 18.92
C HIS A 299 -8.21 -10.03 18.87
N ALA A 300 -7.56 -10.29 20.02
CA ALA A 300 -6.10 -10.38 20.14
C ALA A 300 -5.32 -9.21 19.50
N LEU A 301 -5.84 -7.98 19.53
CA LEU A 301 -5.24 -6.80 18.87
C LEU A 301 -3.74 -6.66 19.17
N ARG A 302 -3.29 -6.95 20.40
CA ARG A 302 -1.88 -6.88 20.77
C ARG A 302 -1.00 -7.82 19.94
N TRP A 303 -1.51 -9.00 19.59
CA TRP A 303 -0.78 -9.94 18.74
C TRP A 303 -0.60 -9.36 17.33
N TYR A 304 -1.66 -8.78 16.76
CA TYR A 304 -1.60 -8.13 15.46
C TYR A 304 -0.71 -6.90 15.45
N GLU A 305 -0.64 -6.13 16.53
CA GLU A 305 0.31 -5.02 16.66
C GLU A 305 1.77 -5.52 16.64
N VAL A 306 2.08 -6.61 17.35
CA VAL A 306 3.41 -7.22 17.27
C VAL A 306 3.67 -7.74 15.87
N PHE A 307 2.70 -8.37 15.25
CA PHE A 307 2.83 -8.86 13.86
C PHE A 307 3.08 -7.69 12.90
N ALA A 308 2.36 -6.58 13.01
CA ALA A 308 2.59 -5.37 12.22
C ALA A 308 4.04 -4.85 12.37
N MET A 309 4.56 -4.79 13.60
CA MET A 309 5.95 -4.36 13.85
C MET A 309 6.98 -5.32 13.26
N VAL A 310 6.72 -6.64 13.31
CA VAL A 310 7.60 -7.66 12.70
C VAL A 310 7.61 -7.51 11.17
N ARG A 311 6.45 -7.33 10.54
CA ARG A 311 6.34 -7.07 9.09
C ARG A 311 7.10 -5.81 8.68
N MET A 312 6.95 -4.72 9.45
CA MET A 312 7.69 -3.47 9.22
C MET A 312 9.20 -3.69 9.35
N GLY A 313 9.64 -4.43 10.38
CA GLY A 313 11.04 -4.82 10.58
C GLY A 313 11.60 -5.61 9.40
N CYS A 314 10.82 -6.54 8.84
CA CYS A 314 11.21 -7.30 7.65
C CYS A 314 11.49 -6.36 6.46
N CYS A 315 10.61 -5.41 6.19
CA CYS A 315 10.78 -4.44 5.10
C CYS A 315 12.01 -3.55 5.33
N ILE A 316 12.20 -3.04 6.56
CA ILE A 316 13.35 -2.19 6.91
C ILE A 316 14.66 -2.94 6.74
N LEU A 317 14.75 -4.18 7.24
CA LEU A 317 15.95 -5.00 7.12
C LEU A 317 16.28 -5.28 5.65
N ARG A 318 15.28 -5.62 4.84
CA ARG A 318 15.48 -5.80 3.39
C ARG A 318 16.03 -4.55 2.72
N CYS A 319 15.52 -3.38 3.07
CA CYS A 319 16.01 -2.11 2.53
C CYS A 319 17.41 -1.76 3.01
N SER A 320 17.79 -2.17 4.23
CA SER A 320 19.10 -1.87 4.81
C SER A 320 20.20 -2.82 4.34
N ALA A 321 19.85 -4.01 3.86
CA ALA A 321 20.77 -5.02 3.34
C ALA A 321 21.27 -4.71 1.91
N ARG A 322 20.89 -3.58 1.34
CA ARG A 322 21.24 -3.08 0.01
C ARG A 322 22.03 -1.80 0.09
#